data_0735ade7bd3db9d6ed1d117d4221040d
#
_entry.id   0735ade7bd3db9d6ed1d117d4221040d
#
_cell.length_a   1.000
_cell.length_b   1.000
_cell.length_c   1.000
_cell.angle_alpha   90.00
_cell.angle_beta   90.00
_cell.angle_gamma   90.00
#
_symmetry.space_group_name_H-M   'P 1'
#
loop_
_entity.id
_entity.type
_entity.pdbx_description
1 polymer ?
#
loop_
_entity_poly.entity_id
_entity_poly.type
_entity_poly.pdbx_seq_one_letter_code
_entity_poly.pdbx_strand_id
1 'polypeptide(L)'
;MPHFPPALLALADGTVFRGKGIGAAGSSVGEVVFNTAMTGYQEILTDPSYAQQIVTLTYPHIGNYGINREDCEAARIHAAGLVIRDLPLLASNFRSEQTLDAYLRAEKVLGLADIDTRKLTRILREKGAQAGCLMAGENLDADAAVAQARAFPGLAGMDLAQVVTVDKPYAWTEGEWKLGSGYVQQDKTRFHVVAYDFGVKRNILRMLASRGCKLTVVPAKTPAAEVLAMNPDGVFLSNGPGDPEPCDYAIAAIRVFLEKKLPTFGICLGHQLMALASGGKTMKMKFGHHGANHPVKDLETGQVLITSQNHGFAADPTTLPANVKVTHVSLFDGSLQGMAWTDRPAFCFQGHPEASPGPHDVAYLFDRFIGMMEQK
;
A
#
# COMPACT_ATOMS: atom_id res chain seq x y z
N MET A 1 -5.15 32.17 -15.38
CA MET A 1 -5.24 31.01 -14.47
C MET A 1 -5.59 29.79 -15.30
N PRO A 2 -5.05 28.61 -15.04
CA PRO A 2 -5.48 27.42 -15.76
C PRO A 2 -6.98 27.20 -15.54
N HIS A 3 -7.68 26.91 -16.62
CA HIS A 3 -9.10 26.59 -16.57
C HIS A 3 -9.25 25.10 -16.19
N PHE A 4 -9.81 24.83 -15.02
CA PHE A 4 -10.14 23.49 -14.57
C PHE A 4 -11.60 23.19 -14.87
N PRO A 5 -11.92 22.06 -15.55
CA PRO A 5 -13.31 21.69 -15.83
C PRO A 5 -14.07 21.38 -14.53
N PRO A 6 -15.40 21.40 -14.52
CA PRO A 6 -16.16 20.92 -13.38
C PRO A 6 -15.91 19.44 -13.13
N ALA A 7 -16.02 19.02 -11.87
CA ALA A 7 -15.92 17.63 -11.47
C ALA A 7 -16.83 17.33 -10.28
N LEU A 8 -17.15 16.05 -10.09
CA LEU A 8 -17.92 15.58 -8.95
C LEU A 8 -17.41 14.21 -8.46
N LEU A 9 -17.62 13.98 -7.16
CA LEU A 9 -17.56 12.67 -6.54
C LEU A 9 -18.96 12.32 -6.03
N ALA A 10 -19.52 11.21 -6.49
CA ALA A 10 -20.76 10.65 -5.98
C ALA A 10 -20.46 9.38 -5.18
N LEU A 11 -21.02 9.27 -3.96
CA LEU A 11 -20.95 8.08 -3.13
C LEU A 11 -22.17 7.19 -3.35
N ALA A 12 -22.04 5.90 -3.06
CA ALA A 12 -23.14 4.93 -3.19
C ALA A 12 -24.35 5.27 -2.31
N ASP A 13 -24.17 6.02 -1.20
CA ASP A 13 -25.26 6.49 -0.35
C ASP A 13 -26.07 7.66 -0.96
N GLY A 14 -25.66 8.16 -2.13
CA GLY A 14 -26.26 9.29 -2.82
C GLY A 14 -25.65 10.66 -2.48
N THR A 15 -24.66 10.72 -1.60
CA THR A 15 -23.95 11.98 -1.30
C THR A 15 -23.10 12.40 -2.51
N VAL A 16 -23.23 13.67 -2.92
CA VAL A 16 -22.47 14.24 -4.05
C VAL A 16 -21.64 15.44 -3.58
N PHE A 17 -20.36 15.43 -3.92
CA PHE A 17 -19.43 16.55 -3.78
C PHE A 17 -19.15 17.14 -5.17
N ARG A 18 -19.17 18.45 -5.31
CA ARG A 18 -18.87 19.16 -6.57
C ARG A 18 -17.69 20.09 -6.37
N GLY A 19 -16.78 20.10 -7.32
CA GLY A 19 -15.57 20.92 -7.30
C GLY A 19 -14.95 21.06 -8.68
N LYS A 20 -13.63 21.12 -8.74
CA LYS A 20 -12.82 21.31 -9.95
C LYS A 20 -12.09 20.02 -10.32
N GLY A 21 -12.13 19.64 -11.60
CA GLY A 21 -11.40 18.52 -12.15
C GLY A 21 -9.93 18.89 -12.36
N ILE A 22 -9.04 18.05 -11.81
CA ILE A 22 -7.60 18.08 -12.08
C ILE A 22 -7.19 16.76 -12.73
N GLY A 23 -6.10 16.77 -13.52
CA GLY A 23 -5.68 15.57 -14.27
C GLY A 23 -6.57 15.29 -15.48
N ALA A 24 -6.90 14.02 -15.71
CA ALA A 24 -7.69 13.58 -16.87
C ALA A 24 -9.18 13.90 -16.73
N ALA A 25 -9.87 13.98 -17.87
CA ALA A 25 -11.33 13.99 -17.93
C ALA A 25 -11.88 12.56 -18.08
N GLY A 26 -13.14 12.35 -17.71
CA GLY A 26 -13.82 11.07 -17.82
C GLY A 26 -14.50 10.63 -16.54
N SER A 27 -14.56 9.33 -16.31
CA SER A 27 -15.20 8.70 -15.15
C SER A 27 -14.31 7.59 -14.60
N SER A 28 -14.25 7.47 -13.26
CA SER A 28 -13.53 6.40 -12.55
C SER A 28 -14.34 5.97 -11.33
N VAL A 29 -14.36 4.67 -11.08
CA VAL A 29 -15.10 4.06 -9.96
C VAL A 29 -14.13 3.30 -9.04
N GLY A 30 -14.38 3.34 -7.73
CA GLY A 30 -13.56 2.62 -6.76
C GLY A 30 -14.06 2.79 -5.32
N GLU A 31 -13.42 2.10 -4.40
CA GLU A 31 -13.66 2.31 -2.97
C GLU A 31 -13.03 3.64 -2.55
N VAL A 32 -13.82 4.54 -1.96
CA VAL A 32 -13.35 5.83 -1.48
C VAL A 32 -12.75 5.66 -0.09
N VAL A 33 -11.46 5.96 0.02
CA VAL A 33 -10.71 5.93 1.28
C VAL A 33 -10.12 7.29 1.59
N PHE A 34 -9.72 7.53 2.84
CA PHE A 34 -9.01 8.74 3.21
C PHE A 34 -7.64 8.40 3.78
N ASN A 35 -6.63 9.21 3.48
CA ASN A 35 -5.29 9.09 4.02
C ASN A 35 -4.92 10.37 4.79
N THR A 36 -4.35 10.20 5.98
CA THR A 36 -4.01 11.31 6.89
C THR A 36 -2.56 11.77 6.78
N ALA A 37 -1.77 11.23 5.86
CA ALA A 37 -0.40 11.69 5.63
C ALA A 37 -0.36 13.15 5.18
N MET A 38 0.60 13.91 5.71
CA MET A 38 0.80 15.33 5.38
C MET A 38 1.63 15.52 4.12
N THR A 39 2.40 14.51 3.73
CA THR A 39 3.33 14.50 2.59
C THR A 39 3.28 13.13 1.91
N GLY A 40 3.95 12.99 0.78
CA GLY A 40 4.09 11.70 0.09
C GLY A 40 2.90 11.36 -0.81
N TYR A 41 2.23 12.36 -1.37
CA TYR A 41 1.09 12.12 -2.25
C TYR A 41 1.49 11.39 -3.55
N GLN A 42 2.72 11.56 -4.03
CA GLN A 42 3.22 10.84 -5.20
C GLN A 42 3.44 9.35 -4.90
N GLU A 43 4.05 9.05 -3.76
CA GLU A 43 4.25 7.70 -3.25
C GLU A 43 2.90 7.01 -3.01
N ILE A 44 1.94 7.71 -2.42
CA ILE A 44 0.57 7.22 -2.20
C ILE A 44 -0.11 6.89 -3.53
N LEU A 45 -0.04 7.77 -4.52
CA LEU A 45 -0.65 7.54 -5.82
C LEU A 45 -0.05 6.36 -6.58
N THR A 46 1.25 6.14 -6.42
CA THR A 46 2.00 5.08 -7.10
C THR A 46 2.09 3.77 -6.30
N ASP A 47 1.61 3.73 -5.05
CA ASP A 47 1.52 2.50 -4.25
C ASP A 47 0.46 1.55 -4.85
N PRO A 48 0.84 0.34 -5.33
CA PRO A 48 -0.10 -0.60 -5.91
C PRO A 48 -1.22 -1.03 -4.95
N SER A 49 -1.02 -0.90 -3.63
CA SER A 49 -2.04 -1.22 -2.62
C SER A 49 -3.30 -0.36 -2.74
N TYR A 50 -3.24 0.78 -3.44
CA TYR A 50 -4.41 1.62 -3.74
C TYR A 50 -5.15 1.25 -5.04
N ALA A 51 -4.83 0.12 -5.68
CA ALA A 51 -5.56 -0.32 -6.86
C ALA A 51 -7.08 -0.42 -6.58
N GLN A 52 -7.88 0.17 -7.48
CA GLN A 52 -9.34 0.33 -7.36
C GLN A 52 -9.80 1.17 -6.13
N GLN A 53 -8.95 2.02 -5.60
CA GLN A 53 -9.34 2.98 -4.56
C GLN A 53 -9.23 4.43 -5.05
N ILE A 54 -10.23 5.25 -4.72
CA ILE A 54 -10.21 6.71 -4.88
C ILE A 54 -9.70 7.29 -3.56
N VAL A 55 -8.51 7.88 -3.59
CA VAL A 55 -7.82 8.32 -2.39
C VAL A 55 -8.15 9.76 -2.07
N THR A 56 -8.72 10.00 -0.90
CA THR A 56 -8.93 11.35 -0.35
C THR A 56 -7.79 11.72 0.59
N LEU A 57 -7.03 12.76 0.28
CA LEU A 57 -6.00 13.28 1.17
C LEU A 57 -6.59 14.33 2.11
N THR A 58 -6.41 14.12 3.43
CA THR A 58 -6.99 15.00 4.45
C THR A 58 -6.18 16.28 4.66
N TYR A 59 -4.89 16.27 4.31
CA TYR A 59 -4.05 17.48 4.34
C TYR A 59 -4.55 18.50 3.31
N PRO A 60 -4.67 19.79 3.65
CA PRO A 60 -5.36 20.75 2.78
C PRO A 60 -4.61 21.08 1.50
N HIS A 61 -3.29 21.17 1.51
CA HIS A 61 -2.48 21.63 0.36
C HIS A 61 -1.72 20.47 -0.27
N ILE A 62 -2.28 19.87 -1.32
CA ILE A 62 -1.70 18.71 -2.03
C ILE A 62 -1.24 19.14 -3.42
N GLY A 63 0.00 18.80 -3.77
CA GLY A 63 0.68 19.27 -4.98
C GLY A 63 1.68 20.39 -4.72
N ASN A 64 1.83 20.83 -3.47
CA ASN A 64 2.62 21.99 -3.06
C ASN A 64 4.13 21.86 -3.29
N TYR A 65 4.67 20.65 -3.34
CA TYR A 65 6.10 20.39 -3.64
C TYR A 65 6.33 19.75 -5.02
N GLY A 66 5.28 19.63 -5.85
CA GLY A 66 5.40 19.10 -7.20
C GLY A 66 5.60 17.58 -7.25
N ILE A 67 6.02 17.11 -8.40
CA ILE A 67 6.30 15.72 -8.73
C ILE A 67 7.74 15.61 -9.25
N ASN A 68 8.41 14.51 -8.99
CA ASN A 68 9.73 14.17 -9.51
C ASN A 68 9.81 12.68 -9.89
N ARG A 69 10.91 12.28 -10.54
CA ARG A 69 11.08 10.90 -11.04
C ARG A 69 11.47 9.89 -9.96
N GLU A 70 11.95 10.36 -8.82
CA GLU A 70 12.53 9.51 -7.79
C GLU A 70 11.48 9.01 -6.79
N ASP A 71 10.46 9.83 -6.47
CA ASP A 71 9.49 9.55 -5.40
C ASP A 71 8.32 8.66 -5.89
N CYS A 72 8.60 7.66 -6.73
CA CYS A 72 7.61 6.71 -7.22
C CYS A 72 7.83 5.32 -6.61
N GLU A 73 6.76 4.72 -6.10
CA GLU A 73 6.76 3.36 -5.54
C GLU A 73 6.46 2.27 -6.60
N ALA A 74 5.95 2.67 -7.77
CA ALA A 74 5.77 1.80 -8.93
C ALA A 74 5.97 2.57 -10.24
N ALA A 75 5.86 1.90 -11.38
CA ALA A 75 6.09 2.49 -12.69
C ALA A 75 4.97 3.44 -13.16
N ARG A 76 3.80 3.40 -12.52
CA ARG A 76 2.59 4.17 -12.86
C ARG A 76 1.78 4.48 -11.60
N ILE A 77 0.78 5.35 -11.75
CA ILE A 77 -0.25 5.53 -10.72
C ILE A 77 -1.15 4.27 -10.68
N HIS A 78 -1.43 3.77 -9.48
CA HIS A 78 -2.35 2.66 -9.24
C HIS A 78 -3.68 3.10 -8.63
N ALA A 79 -3.71 4.24 -7.92
CA ALA A 79 -4.95 4.80 -7.39
C ALA A 79 -5.96 5.07 -8.52
N ALA A 80 -7.24 4.72 -8.31
CA ALA A 80 -8.31 4.94 -9.27
C ALA A 80 -8.66 6.42 -9.43
N GLY A 81 -8.30 7.27 -8.46
CA GLY A 81 -8.51 8.70 -8.51
C GLY A 81 -8.01 9.40 -7.26
N LEU A 82 -7.90 10.71 -7.33
CA LEU A 82 -7.43 11.58 -6.24
C LEU A 82 -8.52 12.59 -5.85
N VAL A 83 -8.73 12.76 -4.55
CA VAL A 83 -9.62 13.79 -4.01
C VAL A 83 -8.85 14.64 -3.01
N ILE A 84 -8.84 15.95 -3.22
CA ILE A 84 -8.11 16.92 -2.40
C ILE A 84 -8.96 18.15 -2.08
N ARG A 85 -8.58 18.87 -1.03
CA ARG A 85 -9.22 20.13 -0.69
C ARG A 85 -8.75 21.24 -1.62
N ASP A 86 -7.46 21.44 -1.75
CA ASP A 86 -6.86 22.59 -2.44
C ASP A 86 -5.65 22.17 -3.27
N LEU A 87 -5.63 22.61 -4.53
CA LEU A 87 -4.48 22.49 -5.41
C LEU A 87 -3.73 23.83 -5.41
N PRO A 88 -2.50 23.89 -4.87
CA PRO A 88 -1.71 25.12 -4.85
C PRO A 88 -1.46 25.67 -6.25
N LEU A 89 -1.47 27.02 -6.36
CA LEU A 89 -1.19 27.71 -7.62
C LEU A 89 0.24 27.46 -8.13
N LEU A 90 1.18 27.24 -7.21
CA LEU A 90 2.60 27.00 -7.51
C LEU A 90 3.10 25.80 -6.70
N ALA A 91 3.85 24.94 -7.37
CA ALA A 91 4.70 23.96 -6.71
C ALA A 91 6.05 24.60 -6.38
N SER A 92 6.54 24.38 -5.15
CA SER A 92 7.82 24.96 -4.69
C SER A 92 8.66 23.92 -3.97
N ASN A 93 9.57 23.28 -4.69
CA ASN A 93 10.56 22.36 -4.17
C ASN A 93 11.70 22.24 -5.17
N PHE A 94 12.95 22.15 -4.69
CA PHE A 94 14.15 22.04 -5.56
C PHE A 94 14.17 20.74 -6.39
N ARG A 95 13.42 19.71 -5.99
CA ARG A 95 13.29 18.44 -6.72
C ARG A 95 12.07 18.42 -7.66
N SER A 96 11.25 19.48 -7.70
CA SER A 96 10.05 19.50 -8.52
C SER A 96 10.38 19.57 -10.01
N GLU A 97 9.91 18.61 -10.78
CA GLU A 97 10.05 18.53 -12.24
C GLU A 97 8.74 18.91 -12.97
N GLN A 98 7.58 18.66 -12.33
CA GLN A 98 6.26 18.96 -12.90
C GLN A 98 5.20 19.18 -11.81
N THR A 99 4.04 19.73 -12.20
CA THR A 99 2.91 19.90 -11.31
C THR A 99 2.12 18.59 -11.13
N LEU A 100 1.38 18.48 -10.03
CA LEU A 100 0.49 17.34 -9.78
C LEU A 100 -0.57 17.19 -10.89
N ASP A 101 -1.19 18.30 -11.35
CA ASP A 101 -2.19 18.25 -12.44
C ASP A 101 -1.59 17.70 -13.74
N ALA A 102 -0.39 18.15 -14.12
CA ALA A 102 0.28 17.65 -15.31
C ALA A 102 0.60 16.14 -15.21
N TYR A 103 1.04 15.69 -14.03
CA TYR A 103 1.33 14.29 -13.76
C TYR A 103 0.06 13.42 -13.86
N LEU A 104 -1.01 13.80 -13.15
CA LEU A 104 -2.29 13.07 -13.22
C LEU A 104 -2.82 13.00 -14.66
N ARG A 105 -2.66 14.08 -15.44
CA ARG A 105 -3.08 14.14 -16.86
C ARG A 105 -2.25 13.19 -17.73
N ALA A 106 -0.93 13.16 -17.53
CA ALA A 106 -0.03 12.26 -18.27
C ALA A 106 -0.34 10.78 -17.97
N GLU A 107 -0.62 10.46 -16.71
CA GLU A 107 -0.99 9.12 -16.25
C GLU A 107 -2.47 8.76 -16.50
N LYS A 108 -3.27 9.69 -17.07
CA LYS A 108 -4.70 9.52 -17.35
C LYS A 108 -5.54 9.24 -16.11
N VAL A 109 -5.16 9.81 -14.99
CA VAL A 109 -5.86 9.68 -13.70
C VAL A 109 -6.69 10.93 -13.43
N LEU A 110 -7.92 10.72 -12.95
CA LEU A 110 -8.84 11.79 -12.58
C LEU A 110 -8.53 12.29 -11.17
N GLY A 111 -8.67 13.59 -10.96
CA GLY A 111 -8.64 14.19 -9.64
C GLY A 111 -9.77 15.20 -9.44
N LEU A 112 -10.17 15.37 -8.20
CA LEU A 112 -11.17 16.34 -7.75
C LEU A 112 -10.55 17.23 -6.68
N ALA A 113 -10.55 18.52 -6.91
CA ALA A 113 -10.13 19.56 -5.97
C ALA A 113 -11.30 20.47 -5.60
N ASP A 114 -11.08 21.30 -4.58
CA ASP A 114 -12.01 22.36 -4.16
C ASP A 114 -13.30 21.81 -3.51
N ILE A 115 -13.18 20.74 -2.71
CA ILE A 115 -14.28 20.17 -1.95
C ILE A 115 -14.00 20.17 -0.44
N ASP A 116 -15.04 19.97 0.36
CA ASP A 116 -14.93 19.75 1.80
C ASP A 116 -14.49 18.31 2.10
N THR A 117 -13.17 18.06 2.07
CA THR A 117 -12.57 16.77 2.39
C THR A 117 -12.78 16.37 3.85
N ARG A 118 -12.97 17.34 4.78
CA ARG A 118 -13.31 17.06 6.17
C ARG A 118 -14.69 16.43 6.30
N LYS A 119 -15.69 16.97 5.59
CA LYS A 119 -17.04 16.39 5.53
C LYS A 119 -17.00 14.98 4.95
N LEU A 120 -16.27 14.79 3.84
CA LEU A 120 -16.10 13.46 3.23
C LEU A 120 -15.47 12.46 4.21
N THR A 121 -14.37 12.83 4.86
CA THR A 121 -13.69 11.98 5.86
C THR A 121 -14.62 11.61 7.03
N ARG A 122 -15.46 12.54 7.51
CA ARG A 122 -16.43 12.24 8.56
C ARG A 122 -17.46 11.20 8.10
N ILE A 123 -17.98 11.32 6.88
CA ILE A 123 -18.92 10.33 6.30
C ILE A 123 -18.27 8.95 6.26
N LEU A 124 -17.03 8.84 5.77
CA LEU A 124 -16.31 7.58 5.68
C LEU A 124 -16.03 6.96 7.06
N ARG A 125 -15.70 7.76 8.07
CA ARG A 125 -15.51 7.28 9.45
C ARG A 125 -16.81 6.79 10.09
N GLU A 126 -17.91 7.49 9.86
CA GLU A 126 -19.20 7.18 10.46
C GLU A 126 -19.89 5.98 9.78
N LYS A 127 -19.87 5.95 8.44
CA LYS A 127 -20.57 4.94 7.64
C LYS A 127 -19.69 3.79 7.15
N GLY A 128 -18.37 3.93 7.20
CA GLY A 128 -17.40 3.02 6.61
C GLY A 128 -16.91 3.50 5.24
N ALA A 129 -15.90 2.81 4.69
CA ALA A 129 -15.49 3.00 3.31
C ALA A 129 -16.67 2.71 2.37
N GLN A 130 -16.84 3.57 1.36
CA GLN A 130 -17.95 3.49 0.42
C GLN A 130 -17.43 3.42 -1.01
N ALA A 131 -18.19 2.76 -1.86
CA ALA A 131 -18.01 2.89 -3.30
C ALA A 131 -18.31 4.32 -3.75
N GLY A 132 -17.50 4.83 -4.66
CA GLY A 132 -17.68 6.16 -5.25
C GLY A 132 -17.41 6.17 -6.74
N CYS A 133 -17.99 7.15 -7.42
CA CYS A 133 -17.72 7.48 -8.80
C CYS A 133 -17.22 8.92 -8.89
N LEU A 134 -16.03 9.10 -9.45
CA LEU A 134 -15.41 10.38 -9.76
C LEU A 134 -15.64 10.68 -11.23
N MET A 135 -16.22 11.85 -11.54
CA MET A 135 -16.41 12.35 -12.91
C MET A 135 -15.77 13.73 -13.07
N ALA A 136 -15.11 13.96 -14.20
CA ALA A 136 -14.54 15.27 -14.57
C ALA A 136 -14.79 15.57 -16.04
N GLY A 137 -15.26 16.78 -16.37
CA GLY A 137 -15.58 17.23 -17.72
C GLY A 137 -16.81 18.13 -17.76
N GLU A 138 -17.21 18.60 -18.94
CA GLU A 138 -18.28 19.57 -19.11
C GLU A 138 -19.70 18.97 -18.85
N ASN A 139 -19.89 17.69 -19.15
CA ASN A 139 -21.19 17.02 -19.07
C ASN A 139 -21.22 16.07 -17.86
N LEU A 140 -21.49 16.62 -16.66
CA LEU A 140 -21.56 15.84 -15.43
C LEU A 140 -23.00 15.40 -15.15
N ASP A 141 -23.20 14.10 -14.98
CA ASP A 141 -24.47 13.51 -14.55
C ASP A 141 -24.30 12.86 -13.16
N ALA A 142 -24.86 13.51 -12.15
CA ALA A 142 -24.76 13.06 -10.77
C ALA A 142 -25.53 11.76 -10.51
N ASP A 143 -26.67 11.57 -11.16
CA ASP A 143 -27.48 10.37 -10.98
C ASP A 143 -26.79 9.17 -11.63
N ALA A 144 -26.21 9.34 -12.81
CA ALA A 144 -25.37 8.34 -13.45
C ALA A 144 -24.13 8.00 -12.61
N ALA A 145 -23.51 9.01 -11.99
CA ALA A 145 -22.36 8.78 -11.09
C ALA A 145 -22.76 7.97 -9.84
N VAL A 146 -23.90 8.27 -9.21
CA VAL A 146 -24.44 7.48 -8.09
C VAL A 146 -24.75 6.06 -8.52
N ALA A 147 -25.33 5.85 -9.70
CA ALA A 147 -25.62 4.53 -10.24
C ALA A 147 -24.34 3.73 -10.46
N GLN A 148 -23.30 4.34 -11.02
CA GLN A 148 -21.97 3.69 -11.20
C GLN A 148 -21.34 3.35 -9.84
N ALA A 149 -21.39 4.24 -8.86
CA ALA A 149 -20.89 3.98 -7.51
C ALA A 149 -21.59 2.78 -6.87
N ARG A 150 -22.91 2.68 -7.00
CA ARG A 150 -23.70 1.55 -6.48
C ARG A 150 -23.43 0.23 -7.18
N ALA A 151 -23.03 0.27 -8.44
CA ALA A 151 -22.70 -0.91 -9.22
C ALA A 151 -21.31 -1.49 -8.88
N PHE A 152 -20.45 -0.74 -8.17
CA PHE A 152 -19.15 -1.24 -7.75
C PHE A 152 -19.30 -2.29 -6.63
N PRO A 153 -18.78 -3.51 -6.80
CA PRO A 153 -19.02 -4.61 -5.86
C PRO A 153 -18.25 -4.48 -4.54
N GLY A 154 -17.34 -3.51 -4.42
CA GLY A 154 -16.41 -3.40 -3.29
C GLY A 154 -15.18 -4.28 -3.46
N LEU A 155 -14.24 -4.21 -2.51
CA LEU A 155 -12.95 -4.92 -2.61
C LEU A 155 -13.01 -6.34 -2.00
N ALA A 156 -14.03 -6.67 -1.22
CA ALA A 156 -14.18 -8.02 -0.64
C ALA A 156 -14.35 -9.07 -1.76
N GLY A 157 -13.59 -10.14 -1.70
CA GLY A 157 -13.54 -11.19 -2.70
C GLY A 157 -12.73 -10.85 -3.96
N MET A 158 -12.10 -9.67 -4.03
CA MET A 158 -11.27 -9.28 -5.16
C MET A 158 -9.79 -9.64 -4.96
N ASP A 159 -9.27 -10.55 -5.78
CA ASP A 159 -7.83 -10.80 -5.90
C ASP A 159 -7.19 -9.73 -6.80
N LEU A 160 -6.82 -8.61 -6.21
CA LEU A 160 -6.14 -7.54 -6.93
C LEU A 160 -4.62 -7.73 -7.00
N ALA A 161 -4.05 -8.63 -6.22
CA ALA A 161 -2.63 -8.99 -6.32
C ALA A 161 -2.30 -9.55 -7.70
N GLN A 162 -3.20 -10.33 -8.32
CA GLN A 162 -3.05 -10.80 -9.71
C GLN A 162 -3.11 -9.68 -10.75
N VAL A 163 -3.74 -8.55 -10.44
CA VAL A 163 -3.92 -7.42 -11.38
C VAL A 163 -2.68 -6.53 -11.41
N VAL A 164 -1.96 -6.43 -10.29
CA VAL A 164 -0.83 -5.50 -10.14
C VAL A 164 0.53 -6.17 -10.20
N THR A 165 0.61 -7.49 -10.06
CA THR A 165 1.86 -8.27 -10.10
C THR A 165 2.55 -8.18 -11.46
N VAL A 166 3.85 -8.46 -11.46
CA VAL A 166 4.63 -8.55 -12.72
C VAL A 166 4.35 -9.86 -13.48
N ASP A 167 4.56 -9.82 -14.79
CA ASP A 167 4.36 -11.00 -15.66
C ASP A 167 5.52 -12.01 -15.60
N LYS A 168 6.74 -11.54 -15.29
CA LYS A 168 7.97 -12.35 -15.32
C LYS A 168 8.89 -11.99 -14.15
N PRO A 169 9.67 -12.97 -13.65
CA PRO A 169 10.69 -12.69 -12.66
C PRO A 169 11.72 -11.66 -13.15
N TYR A 170 12.20 -10.84 -12.23
CA TYR A 170 13.29 -9.88 -12.51
C TYR A 170 14.22 -9.73 -11.29
N ALA A 171 15.45 -9.27 -11.54
CA ALA A 171 16.41 -8.93 -10.50
C ALA A 171 16.29 -7.46 -10.11
N TRP A 172 16.51 -7.17 -8.82
CA TRP A 172 16.54 -5.80 -8.28
C TRP A 172 17.84 -5.55 -7.54
N THR A 173 18.49 -4.41 -7.83
CA THR A 173 19.80 -4.04 -7.27
C THR A 173 19.86 -2.61 -6.73
N GLU A 174 18.81 -1.82 -6.97
CA GLU A 174 18.75 -0.43 -6.50
C GLU A 174 18.53 -0.37 -4.98
N GLY A 175 19.40 0.36 -4.29
CA GLY A 175 19.31 0.62 -2.85
C GLY A 175 18.58 1.91 -2.52
N GLU A 176 18.57 2.27 -1.22
CA GLU A 176 17.88 3.46 -0.70
C GLU A 176 18.45 4.76 -1.27
N TRP A 177 17.58 5.76 -1.39
CA TRP A 177 17.93 7.10 -1.87
C TRP A 177 18.86 7.84 -0.90
N LYS A 178 19.84 8.54 -1.43
CA LYS A 178 20.76 9.37 -0.67
C LYS A 178 20.84 10.77 -1.25
N LEU A 179 20.75 11.78 -0.41
CA LEU A 179 20.87 13.18 -0.83
C LEU A 179 22.18 13.42 -1.57
N GLY A 180 22.08 13.99 -2.76
CA GLY A 180 23.24 14.28 -3.65
C GLY A 180 23.74 13.11 -4.50
N SER A 181 23.26 11.88 -4.25
CA SER A 181 23.65 10.69 -5.02
C SER A 181 22.45 9.98 -5.68
N GLY A 182 21.21 10.27 -5.23
CA GLY A 182 20.03 9.54 -5.68
C GLY A 182 20.05 8.09 -5.21
N TYR A 183 19.49 7.19 -6.01
CA TYR A 183 19.48 5.75 -5.74
C TYR A 183 20.81 5.11 -6.14
N VAL A 184 21.42 4.37 -5.22
CA VAL A 184 22.74 3.74 -5.41
C VAL A 184 22.57 2.25 -5.72
N GLN A 185 23.22 1.76 -6.78
CA GLN A 185 23.24 0.33 -7.10
C GLN A 185 24.07 -0.46 -6.08
N GLN A 186 23.56 -1.63 -5.69
CA GLN A 186 24.21 -2.50 -4.71
C GLN A 186 24.97 -3.65 -5.41
N ASP A 187 26.30 -3.61 -5.32
CA ASP A 187 27.17 -4.61 -5.97
C ASP A 187 27.56 -5.75 -5.02
N LYS A 188 27.52 -5.50 -3.70
CA LYS A 188 27.91 -6.49 -2.68
C LYS A 188 26.68 -7.10 -2.05
N THR A 189 26.47 -8.38 -2.30
CA THR A 189 25.36 -9.15 -1.75
C THR A 189 25.84 -10.24 -0.82
N ARG A 190 25.09 -10.52 0.26
CA ARG A 190 25.36 -11.58 1.25
C ARG A 190 24.31 -12.67 1.21
N PHE A 191 23.07 -12.31 0.92
CA PHE A 191 21.92 -13.20 0.96
C PHE A 191 21.16 -13.14 -0.36
N HIS A 192 20.59 -14.25 -0.77
CA HIS A 192 19.62 -14.32 -1.86
C HIS A 192 18.21 -14.35 -1.29
N VAL A 193 17.42 -13.33 -1.56
CA VAL A 193 16.01 -13.22 -1.16
C VAL A 193 15.13 -13.30 -2.40
N VAL A 194 14.17 -14.22 -2.39
CA VAL A 194 13.08 -14.23 -3.38
C VAL A 194 11.90 -13.47 -2.81
N ALA A 195 11.50 -12.40 -3.51
CA ALA A 195 10.41 -11.53 -3.12
C ALA A 195 9.19 -11.78 -4.01
N TYR A 196 8.05 -12.17 -3.42
CA TYR A 196 6.78 -12.24 -4.13
C TYR A 196 6.23 -10.84 -4.38
N ASP A 197 5.88 -10.56 -5.62
CA ASP A 197 5.23 -9.33 -6.02
C ASP A 197 3.71 -9.48 -5.99
N PHE A 198 3.10 -9.03 -4.90
CA PHE A 198 1.65 -8.85 -4.79
C PHE A 198 1.22 -7.40 -5.05
N GLY A 199 2.13 -6.57 -5.53
CA GLY A 199 2.04 -5.13 -5.65
C GLY A 199 3.14 -4.45 -4.83
N VAL A 200 4.39 -4.90 -5.01
CA VAL A 200 5.52 -4.49 -4.19
C VAL A 200 5.87 -3.01 -4.39
N LYS A 201 5.97 -2.27 -3.30
CA LYS A 201 6.56 -0.93 -3.28
C LYS A 201 8.07 -1.00 -3.49
N ARG A 202 8.60 -0.14 -4.37
CA ARG A 202 10.03 -0.09 -4.68
C ARG A 202 10.90 0.13 -3.45
N ASN A 203 10.42 0.91 -2.47
CA ASN A 203 11.22 1.19 -1.28
C ASN A 203 11.46 -0.05 -0.42
N ILE A 204 10.56 -1.02 -0.42
CA ILE A 204 10.79 -2.33 0.22
C ILE A 204 12.01 -3.02 -0.41
N LEU A 205 12.04 -3.09 -1.74
CA LEU A 205 13.16 -3.71 -2.45
C LEU A 205 14.48 -2.96 -2.22
N ARG A 206 14.41 -1.62 -2.20
CA ARG A 206 15.56 -0.75 -1.91
C ARG A 206 16.13 -1.00 -0.51
N MET A 207 15.26 -1.12 0.50
CA MET A 207 15.68 -1.38 1.88
C MET A 207 16.32 -2.77 2.05
N LEU A 208 15.80 -3.80 1.39
CA LEU A 208 16.42 -5.12 1.35
C LEU A 208 17.76 -5.11 0.61
N ALA A 209 17.84 -4.47 -0.56
CA ALA A 209 19.08 -4.36 -1.33
C ALA A 209 20.17 -3.62 -0.54
N SER A 210 19.83 -2.50 0.12
CA SER A 210 20.77 -1.74 0.96
C SER A 210 21.33 -2.53 2.14
N ARG A 211 20.63 -3.59 2.57
CA ARG A 211 21.09 -4.53 3.60
C ARG A 211 21.86 -5.74 3.06
N GLY A 212 22.22 -5.70 1.79
CA GLY A 212 23.05 -6.73 1.14
C GLY A 212 22.25 -7.94 0.63
N CYS A 213 20.96 -7.75 0.34
CA CYS A 213 20.18 -8.80 -0.32
C CYS A 213 20.31 -8.70 -1.86
N LYS A 214 20.66 -9.83 -2.50
CA LYS A 214 20.40 -10.06 -3.92
C LYS A 214 18.93 -10.41 -4.06
N LEU A 215 18.16 -9.63 -4.79
CA LEU A 215 16.72 -9.83 -4.91
C LEU A 215 16.36 -10.46 -6.27
N THR A 216 15.54 -11.52 -6.19
CA THR A 216 14.77 -12.03 -7.33
C THR A 216 13.31 -11.78 -7.03
N VAL A 217 12.68 -10.86 -7.75
CA VAL A 217 11.25 -10.58 -7.62
C VAL A 217 10.48 -11.50 -8.53
N VAL A 218 9.47 -12.18 -8.01
CA VAL A 218 8.70 -13.19 -8.74
C VAL A 218 7.21 -12.84 -8.77
N PRO A 219 6.47 -13.22 -9.83
CA PRO A 219 5.03 -13.03 -9.89
C PRO A 219 4.28 -13.66 -8.71
N ALA A 220 3.11 -13.10 -8.38
CA ALA A 220 2.26 -13.55 -7.26
C ALA A 220 1.95 -15.05 -7.28
N LYS A 221 1.75 -15.63 -8.47
CA LYS A 221 1.39 -17.06 -8.64
C LYS A 221 2.57 -18.01 -8.79
N THR A 222 3.81 -17.57 -8.58
CA THR A 222 4.97 -18.43 -8.70
C THR A 222 4.87 -19.59 -7.70
N PRO A 223 4.93 -20.86 -8.15
CA PRO A 223 4.85 -22.02 -7.25
C PRO A 223 6.02 -22.08 -6.26
N ALA A 224 5.76 -22.55 -5.03
CA ALA A 224 6.80 -22.68 -4.01
C ALA A 224 7.99 -23.54 -4.49
N ALA A 225 7.75 -24.57 -5.30
CA ALA A 225 8.81 -25.45 -5.84
C ALA A 225 9.81 -24.69 -6.72
N GLU A 226 9.33 -23.74 -7.54
CA GLU A 226 10.18 -22.89 -8.38
C GLU A 226 11.04 -21.94 -7.52
N VAL A 227 10.43 -21.33 -6.49
CA VAL A 227 11.16 -20.48 -5.56
C VAL A 227 12.23 -21.26 -4.81
N LEU A 228 11.91 -22.45 -4.30
CA LEU A 228 12.87 -23.31 -3.60
C LEU A 228 14.01 -23.78 -4.51
N ALA A 229 13.76 -24.01 -5.80
CA ALA A 229 14.79 -24.34 -6.78
C ALA A 229 15.82 -23.21 -7.01
N MET A 230 15.47 -21.97 -6.67
CA MET A 230 16.39 -20.82 -6.69
C MET A 230 17.34 -20.79 -5.48
N ASN A 231 17.17 -21.70 -4.51
CA ASN A 231 17.95 -21.79 -3.27
C ASN A 231 18.03 -20.46 -2.50
N PRO A 232 16.91 -19.82 -2.13
CA PRO A 232 16.95 -18.58 -1.39
C PRO A 232 17.40 -18.77 0.06
N ASP A 233 18.05 -17.74 0.62
CA ASP A 233 18.31 -17.66 2.06
C ASP A 233 17.07 -17.26 2.83
N GLY A 234 16.20 -16.46 2.22
CA GLY A 234 14.91 -16.04 2.76
C GLY A 234 13.87 -15.74 1.69
N VAL A 235 12.60 -15.74 2.09
CA VAL A 235 11.46 -15.35 1.26
C VAL A 235 10.82 -14.09 1.83
N PHE A 236 10.55 -13.14 0.96
CA PHE A 236 9.85 -11.92 1.28
C PHE A 236 8.45 -11.90 0.61
N LEU A 237 7.42 -11.54 1.37
CA LEU A 237 6.03 -11.47 0.93
C LEU A 237 5.59 -10.01 0.96
N SER A 238 5.37 -9.41 -0.20
CA SER A 238 5.16 -7.98 -0.30
C SER A 238 3.78 -7.51 0.18
N ASN A 239 3.65 -6.19 0.30
CA ASN A 239 2.37 -5.50 0.34
C ASN A 239 1.58 -5.73 -0.96
N GLY A 240 0.31 -5.34 -0.96
CA GLY A 240 -0.54 -5.41 -2.15
C GLY A 240 -1.98 -5.03 -1.87
N PRO A 241 -2.79 -4.85 -2.93
CA PRO A 241 -4.20 -4.48 -2.86
C PRO A 241 -5.13 -5.69 -2.69
N GLY A 242 -6.38 -5.39 -2.35
CA GLY A 242 -7.49 -6.35 -2.42
C GLY A 242 -7.70 -7.17 -1.16
N ASP A 243 -8.48 -8.22 -1.32
CA ASP A 243 -8.80 -9.18 -0.28
C ASP A 243 -7.73 -10.29 -0.27
N PRO A 244 -7.16 -10.66 0.88
CA PRO A 244 -6.20 -11.76 0.96
C PRO A 244 -6.83 -13.15 0.77
N GLU A 245 -8.12 -13.34 1.07
CA GLU A 245 -8.76 -14.67 1.08
C GLU A 245 -8.74 -15.37 -0.29
N PRO A 246 -8.99 -14.71 -1.43
CA PRO A 246 -8.94 -15.36 -2.74
C PRO A 246 -7.54 -15.66 -3.26
N CYS A 247 -6.47 -15.26 -2.55
CA CYS A 247 -5.07 -15.52 -2.95
C CYS A 247 -4.61 -16.93 -2.51
N ASP A 248 -5.38 -17.97 -2.82
CA ASP A 248 -5.13 -19.37 -2.42
C ASP A 248 -3.78 -19.91 -2.88
N TYR A 249 -3.33 -19.53 -4.06
CA TYR A 249 -2.01 -19.86 -4.63
C TYR A 249 -0.86 -19.34 -3.73
N ALA A 250 -0.97 -18.14 -3.18
CA ALA A 250 0.03 -17.55 -2.30
C ALA A 250 -0.01 -18.23 -0.92
N ILE A 251 -1.23 -18.45 -0.37
CA ILE A 251 -1.42 -19.16 0.89
C ILE A 251 -0.80 -20.56 0.83
N ALA A 252 -1.00 -21.29 -0.28
CA ALA A 252 -0.40 -22.61 -0.47
C ALA A 252 1.14 -22.56 -0.51
N ALA A 253 1.72 -21.60 -1.24
CA ALA A 253 3.17 -21.44 -1.30
C ALA A 253 3.77 -21.07 0.07
N ILE A 254 3.14 -20.16 0.81
CA ILE A 254 3.58 -19.74 2.14
C ILE A 254 3.59 -20.92 3.13
N ARG A 255 2.58 -21.79 3.11
CA ARG A 255 2.57 -23.01 3.94
C ARG A 255 3.82 -23.85 3.74
N VAL A 256 4.24 -24.06 2.48
CA VAL A 256 5.45 -24.80 2.16
C VAL A 256 6.71 -24.14 2.75
N PHE A 257 6.83 -22.80 2.65
CA PHE A 257 7.99 -22.08 3.22
C PHE A 257 8.02 -22.19 4.74
N LEU A 258 6.86 -22.04 5.40
CA LEU A 258 6.73 -22.19 6.85
C LEU A 258 7.07 -23.62 7.32
N GLU A 259 6.61 -24.65 6.62
CA GLU A 259 6.93 -26.06 6.91
C GLU A 259 8.43 -26.36 6.75
N LYS A 260 9.06 -25.79 5.73
CA LYS A 260 10.50 -25.93 5.49
C LYS A 260 11.37 -25.05 6.41
N LYS A 261 10.74 -24.27 7.29
CA LYS A 261 11.41 -23.32 8.20
C LYS A 261 12.34 -22.35 7.46
N LEU A 262 11.94 -21.94 6.26
CA LEU A 262 12.69 -20.95 5.50
C LEU A 262 12.45 -19.57 6.12
N PRO A 263 13.50 -18.75 6.39
CA PRO A 263 13.32 -17.38 6.86
C PRO A 263 12.30 -16.63 6.01
N THR A 264 11.20 -16.18 6.63
CA THR A 264 10.07 -15.56 5.92
C THR A 264 9.63 -14.28 6.61
N PHE A 265 9.55 -13.18 5.83
CA PHE A 265 9.05 -11.90 6.29
C PHE A 265 7.91 -11.42 5.39
N GLY A 266 6.78 -11.03 5.98
CA GLY A 266 5.60 -10.52 5.26
C GLY A 266 5.19 -9.12 5.70
N ILE A 267 4.87 -8.25 4.74
CA ILE A 267 4.40 -6.87 4.96
C ILE A 267 2.97 -6.71 4.41
N CYS A 268 2.08 -6.11 5.19
CA CYS A 268 0.71 -5.71 4.82
C CYS A 268 -0.09 -6.90 4.25
N LEU A 269 -0.30 -7.01 2.95
CA LEU A 269 -0.94 -8.18 2.35
C LEU A 269 -0.17 -9.47 2.68
N GLY A 270 1.17 -9.45 2.63
CA GLY A 270 2.01 -10.57 3.04
C GLY A 270 1.78 -11.00 4.50
N HIS A 271 1.54 -10.06 5.42
CA HIS A 271 1.15 -10.34 6.80
C HIS A 271 -0.20 -11.07 6.87
N GLN A 272 -1.19 -10.61 6.14
CA GLN A 272 -2.54 -11.21 6.11
C GLN A 272 -2.50 -12.63 5.51
N LEU A 273 -1.74 -12.81 4.42
CA LEU A 273 -1.53 -14.12 3.79
C LEU A 273 -0.81 -15.11 4.72
N MET A 274 0.15 -14.66 5.51
CA MET A 274 0.82 -15.49 6.52
C MET A 274 -0.15 -15.91 7.64
N ALA A 275 -1.07 -15.04 8.05
CA ALA A 275 -2.13 -15.40 9.00
C ALA A 275 -3.03 -16.51 8.43
N LEU A 276 -3.52 -16.35 7.20
CA LEU A 276 -4.35 -17.34 6.51
C LEU A 276 -3.60 -18.67 6.28
N ALA A 277 -2.33 -18.62 5.89
CA ALA A 277 -1.49 -19.80 5.72
C ALA A 277 -1.32 -20.61 7.02
N SER A 278 -1.41 -19.94 8.18
CA SER A 278 -1.31 -20.56 9.49
C SER A 278 -2.67 -21.05 10.04
N GLY A 279 -3.75 -20.89 9.28
CA GLY A 279 -5.10 -21.30 9.69
C GLY A 279 -5.90 -20.21 10.43
N GLY A 280 -5.35 -19.00 10.53
CA GLY A 280 -6.07 -17.81 10.99
C GLY A 280 -7.10 -17.32 9.97
N LYS A 281 -7.83 -16.27 10.34
CA LYS A 281 -8.83 -15.61 9.49
C LYS A 281 -8.49 -14.13 9.32
N THR A 282 -9.05 -13.52 8.27
CA THR A 282 -9.03 -12.09 8.05
C THR A 282 -10.43 -11.50 8.11
N MET A 283 -10.50 -10.18 8.28
CA MET A 283 -11.75 -9.44 8.31
C MET A 283 -11.62 -8.12 7.55
N LYS A 284 -12.68 -7.70 6.86
CA LYS A 284 -12.78 -6.35 6.28
C LYS A 284 -12.98 -5.35 7.41
N MET A 285 -12.14 -4.33 7.45
CA MET A 285 -12.27 -3.22 8.39
C MET A 285 -13.34 -2.22 7.94
N LYS A 286 -13.91 -1.46 8.87
CA LYS A 286 -14.97 -0.49 8.58
C LYS A 286 -14.53 0.58 7.57
N PHE A 287 -13.33 1.16 7.75
CA PHE A 287 -12.76 2.19 6.86
C PHE A 287 -11.25 2.02 6.65
N GLY A 288 -10.65 0.95 7.22
CA GLY A 288 -9.22 0.68 7.12
C GLY A 288 -8.33 1.63 7.91
N HIS A 289 -7.03 1.39 7.80
CA HIS A 289 -5.99 2.29 8.29
C HIS A 289 -5.20 2.83 7.11
N HIS A 290 -5.24 4.15 6.93
CA HIS A 290 -4.50 4.83 5.87
C HIS A 290 -3.91 6.14 6.42
N GLY A 291 -2.59 6.19 6.51
CA GLY A 291 -1.88 7.36 7.04
C GLY A 291 -0.47 7.04 7.49
N ALA A 292 0.28 8.06 7.82
CA ALA A 292 1.69 7.97 8.23
C ALA A 292 1.92 8.39 9.70
N ASN A 293 0.90 8.29 10.53
CA ASN A 293 0.91 8.77 11.93
C ASN A 293 0.19 7.79 12.88
N HIS A 294 0.19 6.51 12.56
CA HIS A 294 -0.50 5.49 13.35
C HIS A 294 0.41 4.95 14.46
N PRO A 295 0.06 5.14 15.76
CA PRO A 295 0.82 4.61 16.85
C PRO A 295 0.57 3.10 17.02
N VAL A 296 1.65 2.35 17.04
CA VAL A 296 1.65 0.90 17.24
C VAL A 296 2.52 0.57 18.48
N LYS A 297 2.02 -0.29 19.35
CA LYS A 297 2.77 -0.76 20.50
C LYS A 297 3.47 -2.07 20.17
N ASP A 298 4.77 -2.11 20.32
CA ASP A 298 5.55 -3.33 20.41
C ASP A 298 5.34 -3.97 21.78
N LEU A 299 4.82 -5.19 21.81
CA LEU A 299 4.51 -5.93 23.03
C LEU A 299 5.74 -6.59 23.66
N GLU A 300 6.84 -6.73 22.91
CA GLU A 300 8.09 -7.30 23.41
C GLU A 300 8.94 -6.26 24.17
N THR A 301 9.03 -5.05 23.64
CA THR A 301 9.81 -3.96 24.21
C THR A 301 8.98 -2.98 25.03
N GLY A 302 7.66 -2.94 24.80
CA GLY A 302 6.75 -1.96 25.38
C GLY A 302 6.79 -0.58 24.69
N GLN A 303 7.62 -0.38 23.68
CA GLN A 303 7.77 0.89 22.96
C GLN A 303 6.54 1.19 22.11
N VAL A 304 6.28 2.49 21.94
CA VAL A 304 5.30 3.00 20.98
C VAL A 304 6.05 3.52 19.77
N LEU A 305 5.67 3.00 18.60
CA LEU A 305 6.28 3.28 17.31
C LEU A 305 5.25 3.98 16.42
N ILE A 306 5.64 5.01 15.71
CA ILE A 306 4.76 5.66 14.73
C ILE A 306 4.97 5.01 13.37
N THR A 307 3.87 4.62 12.73
CA THR A 307 3.92 3.77 11.53
C THR A 307 3.11 4.34 10.39
N SER A 308 3.52 3.99 9.18
CA SER A 308 2.71 4.15 7.97
C SER A 308 1.78 2.94 7.80
N GLN A 309 0.52 3.20 7.47
CA GLN A 309 -0.52 2.19 7.32
C GLN A 309 -1.29 2.41 6.01
N ASN A 310 -1.57 1.33 5.30
CA ASN A 310 -2.43 1.33 4.12
C ASN A 310 -3.09 -0.03 3.92
N HIS A 311 -4.16 -0.32 4.67
CA HIS A 311 -4.87 -1.58 4.55
C HIS A 311 -6.34 -1.47 4.92
N GLY A 312 -7.21 -2.16 4.18
CA GLY A 312 -8.66 -2.27 4.43
C GLY A 312 -9.08 -3.59 5.06
N PHE A 313 -8.14 -4.53 5.23
CA PHE A 313 -8.33 -5.83 5.88
C PHE A 313 -7.34 -5.98 7.03
N ALA A 314 -7.67 -6.82 8.01
CA ALA A 314 -6.81 -7.14 9.14
C ALA A 314 -6.93 -8.64 9.48
N ALA A 315 -5.87 -9.21 10.04
CA ALA A 315 -5.92 -10.56 10.58
C ALA A 315 -6.63 -10.56 11.95
N ASP A 316 -7.45 -11.58 12.20
CA ASP A 316 -8.16 -11.77 13.46
C ASP A 316 -7.26 -12.48 14.49
N PRO A 317 -6.79 -11.81 15.54
CA PRO A 317 -5.89 -12.39 16.53
C PRO A 317 -6.51 -13.57 17.29
N THR A 318 -7.85 -13.66 17.37
CA THR A 318 -8.55 -14.71 18.13
C THR A 318 -8.52 -16.07 17.41
N THR A 319 -8.16 -16.08 16.13
CA THR A 319 -8.13 -17.27 15.28
C THR A 319 -6.72 -17.83 15.07
N LEU A 320 -5.70 -17.16 15.60
CA LEU A 320 -4.31 -17.56 15.40
C LEU A 320 -3.98 -18.85 16.18
N PRO A 321 -3.16 -19.76 15.62
CA PRO A 321 -2.75 -20.97 16.33
C PRO A 321 -1.72 -20.65 17.44
N ALA A 322 -1.60 -21.55 18.41
CA ALA A 322 -0.79 -21.35 19.62
C ALA A 322 0.72 -21.08 19.38
N ASN A 323 1.25 -21.49 18.22
CA ASN A 323 2.65 -21.24 17.84
C ASN A 323 2.85 -19.87 17.16
N VAL A 324 1.80 -19.05 17.02
CA VAL A 324 1.89 -17.69 16.50
C VAL A 324 1.66 -16.69 17.64
N LYS A 325 2.68 -15.89 17.92
CA LYS A 325 2.65 -14.85 18.95
C LYS A 325 2.34 -13.49 18.33
N VAL A 326 1.38 -12.77 18.90
CA VAL A 326 1.15 -11.35 18.59
C VAL A 326 2.32 -10.53 19.13
N THR A 327 2.94 -9.73 18.27
CA THR A 327 4.11 -8.89 18.63
C THR A 327 3.78 -7.40 18.68
N HIS A 328 2.83 -6.94 17.87
CA HIS A 328 2.46 -5.53 17.79
C HIS A 328 0.95 -5.36 17.71
N VAL A 329 0.46 -4.27 18.31
CA VAL A 329 -0.97 -3.88 18.29
C VAL A 329 -1.14 -2.39 18.03
N SER A 330 -2.20 -2.04 17.29
CA SER A 330 -2.60 -0.64 17.08
C SER A 330 -3.09 -0.01 18.39
N LEU A 331 -2.64 1.21 18.67
CA LEU A 331 -3.17 1.98 19.81
C LEU A 331 -4.45 2.75 19.48
N PHE A 332 -4.90 2.76 18.22
CA PHE A 332 -6.17 3.38 17.85
C PHE A 332 -7.37 2.46 18.15
N ASP A 333 -7.23 1.16 17.90
CA ASP A 333 -8.38 0.24 17.94
C ASP A 333 -8.02 -1.18 18.45
N GLY A 334 -6.78 -1.42 18.84
CA GLY A 334 -6.31 -2.72 19.32
C GLY A 334 -6.13 -3.77 18.23
N SER A 335 -6.29 -3.43 16.95
CA SER A 335 -6.10 -4.37 15.85
C SER A 335 -4.67 -4.93 15.80
N LEU A 336 -4.56 -6.15 15.31
CA LEU A 336 -3.28 -6.86 15.16
C LEU A 336 -2.39 -6.14 14.15
N GLN A 337 -1.14 -5.87 14.57
CA GLN A 337 -0.17 -5.17 13.72
C GLN A 337 1.11 -5.98 13.46
N GLY A 338 1.37 -7.03 14.21
CA GLY A 338 2.53 -7.88 13.97
C GLY A 338 2.42 -9.24 14.62
N MET A 339 3.01 -10.24 13.98
CA MET A 339 3.07 -11.63 14.44
C MET A 339 4.46 -12.20 14.24
N ALA A 340 4.82 -13.17 15.11
CA ALA A 340 6.02 -13.99 14.95
C ALA A 340 5.70 -15.44 15.31
N TRP A 341 6.36 -16.38 14.64
CA TRP A 341 6.25 -17.82 14.94
C TRP A 341 7.30 -18.20 15.99
N THR A 342 6.90 -19.02 16.95
CA THR A 342 7.77 -19.45 18.06
C THR A 342 8.61 -20.66 17.71
N ASP A 343 8.26 -21.42 16.66
CA ASP A 343 8.86 -22.69 16.26
C ASP A 343 9.61 -22.64 14.91
N ARG A 344 9.63 -21.49 14.26
CA ARG A 344 10.26 -21.28 12.95
C ARG A 344 10.67 -19.84 12.71
N PRO A 345 11.65 -19.57 11.83
CA PRO A 345 12.11 -18.21 11.53
C PRO A 345 11.14 -17.48 10.62
N ALA A 346 10.00 -17.06 11.16
CA ALA A 346 8.97 -16.31 10.42
C ALA A 346 8.38 -15.19 11.28
N PHE A 347 8.15 -14.04 10.68
CA PHE A 347 7.42 -12.93 11.28
C PHE A 347 6.81 -12.04 10.19
N CYS A 348 5.86 -11.20 10.60
CA CYS A 348 5.23 -10.27 9.67
C CYS A 348 4.71 -9.03 10.38
N PHE A 349 4.45 -7.98 9.59
CA PHE A 349 3.98 -6.69 10.08
C PHE A 349 2.88 -6.13 9.17
N GLN A 350 1.78 -5.64 9.76
CA GLN A 350 0.63 -5.13 9.01
C GLN A 350 0.90 -3.76 8.40
N GLY A 351 1.63 -2.89 9.10
CA GLY A 351 2.03 -1.59 8.61
C GLY A 351 3.18 -1.67 7.60
N HIS A 352 3.67 -0.51 7.20
CA HIS A 352 4.70 -0.34 6.18
C HIS A 352 6.03 0.12 6.81
N PRO A 353 6.95 -0.82 7.16
CA PRO A 353 8.24 -0.46 7.77
C PRO A 353 9.19 0.24 6.78
N GLU A 354 8.90 0.16 5.49
CA GLU A 354 9.60 0.88 4.44
C GLU A 354 9.19 2.36 4.36
N ALA A 355 8.14 2.77 5.07
CA ALA A 355 7.56 4.11 4.98
C ALA A 355 7.14 4.47 3.53
N SER A 356 7.65 5.55 2.96
CA SER A 356 7.37 6.03 1.59
C SER A 356 5.86 6.10 1.25
N PRO A 357 5.13 7.06 1.86
CA PRO A 357 5.63 8.03 2.84
C PRO A 357 5.60 7.52 4.28
N GLY A 358 6.26 8.22 5.18
CA GLY A 358 6.05 8.06 6.61
C GLY A 358 7.32 7.97 7.46
N PRO A 359 7.15 7.69 8.75
CA PRO A 359 8.23 7.52 9.72
C PRO A 359 8.94 6.18 9.54
N HIS A 360 10.19 6.11 10.03
CA HIS A 360 11.07 4.95 9.91
C HIS A 360 11.24 4.17 11.21
N ASP A 361 10.39 4.41 12.21
CA ASP A 361 10.50 3.81 13.56
C ASP A 361 10.57 2.27 13.53
N VAL A 362 9.90 1.65 12.57
CA VAL A 362 9.82 0.18 12.43
C VAL A 362 10.76 -0.38 11.35
N ALA A 363 11.69 0.43 10.81
CA ALA A 363 12.65 0.00 9.80
C ALA A 363 13.58 -1.14 10.27
N TYR A 364 13.80 -1.28 11.59
CA TYR A 364 14.56 -2.35 12.21
C TYR A 364 14.02 -3.76 11.87
N LEU A 365 12.77 -3.87 11.44
CA LEU A 365 12.19 -5.15 11.03
C LEU A 365 12.91 -5.76 9.81
N PHE A 366 13.47 -4.93 8.93
CA PHE A 366 14.34 -5.41 7.86
C PHE A 366 15.63 -6.01 8.43
N ASP A 367 16.23 -5.39 9.45
CA ASP A 367 17.45 -5.90 10.10
C ASP A 367 17.16 -7.19 10.86
N ARG A 368 15.97 -7.32 11.48
CA ARG A 368 15.49 -8.58 12.06
C ARG A 368 15.45 -9.71 11.02
N PHE A 369 14.95 -9.43 9.80
CA PHE A 369 14.91 -10.42 8.71
C PHE A 369 16.34 -10.85 8.28
N ILE A 370 17.28 -9.90 8.17
CA ILE A 370 18.69 -10.22 7.91
C ILE A 370 19.26 -11.13 9.00
N GLY A 371 19.05 -10.79 10.28
CA GLY A 371 19.54 -11.60 11.40
C GLY A 371 18.99 -13.03 11.42
N MET A 372 17.76 -13.25 10.93
CA MET A 372 17.21 -14.60 10.78
C MET A 372 17.91 -15.43 9.70
N MET A 373 18.36 -14.80 8.60
CA MET A 373 19.13 -15.47 7.56
C MET A 373 20.57 -15.76 8.00
N GLU A 374 21.16 -14.94 8.90
CA GLU A 374 22.48 -15.17 9.47
C GLU A 374 22.54 -16.38 10.41
N GLN A 375 21.42 -16.80 10.97
CA GLN A 375 21.32 -17.93 11.93
C GLN A 375 20.99 -19.28 11.24
N LYS A 376 20.78 -19.28 9.93
CA LYS A 376 20.52 -20.47 9.12
C LYS A 376 21.87 -21.16 8.79
#